data_aa053ff05a3ddf0e4fe9de60d00b31cc
#
_entry.id   aa053ff05a3ddf0e4fe9de60d00b31cc
#
_cell.length_a   1.000
_cell.length_b   1.000
_cell.length_c   1.000
_cell.angle_alpha   90.00
_cell.angle_beta   90.00
_cell.angle_gamma   90.00
#
_symmetry.space_group_name_H-M   'P 1'
#
loop_
_entity.id
_entity.type
_entity.pdbx_description
1 polymer ?
#
loop_
_entity_poly.entity_id
_entity_poly.type
_entity_poly.pdbx_seq_one_letter_code
_entity_poly.pdbx_strand_id
1 'polypeptide(L)'
;MGGWPTICSACSERHPSESGDNVSTKHWQTIMVVVTNPFGREQLAAGKAAAVARRCGARVVLFNAFMIPQPVADVAMGSHDAIIQAAIRQRRAALRAIAARLRLPRNTECVVRWDHPIDEAIVRQVRMTKPDLLVSESHRHGRLARLVLANTDWLLIRDCPCALWFVRSKTLPSSPRLLVAVDPRHAHAKPARLDDRLLQAAQAFARQLGGRIAVVHAYERFENVVPGVWRRPLRRQQPSLAARRFVADTSELVTKLGEKHGVSADECAVREGAAEDVLPAQAARLSADVLVMGAVSRSFLTRPVIGNTAERVIDRVECDVFIVKPAGFKARNTALPRAQRLERARTWQPQAT
;
A
#
# COMPACT_ATOMS: atom_id res chain seq x y z
N MET A 1 44.33 -58.19 -11.39
CA MET A 1 43.27 -58.28 -12.41
C MET A 1 41.96 -58.06 -11.69
N GLY A 2 41.32 -56.98 -11.85
CA GLY A 2 40.07 -56.65 -11.20
C GLY A 2 39.52 -55.38 -11.82
N GLY A 3 38.57 -55.58 -12.80
CA GLY A 3 37.95 -54.51 -13.55
C GLY A 3 36.97 -53.72 -12.70
N TRP A 4 36.97 -52.44 -12.89
CA TRP A 4 35.97 -51.50 -12.36
C TRP A 4 34.76 -51.45 -13.29
N PRO A 5 33.51 -51.47 -12.79
CA PRO A 5 32.34 -51.31 -13.64
C PRO A 5 32.09 -49.83 -13.95
N THR A 6 31.79 -49.59 -15.18
CA THR A 6 31.40 -48.34 -15.83
C THR A 6 30.16 -47.75 -15.15
N ILE A 7 30.23 -46.51 -14.68
CA ILE A 7 29.09 -45.75 -14.14
C ILE A 7 28.30 -45.19 -15.29
N CYS A 8 27.03 -45.57 -15.33
CA CYS A 8 26.02 -45.10 -16.28
C CYS A 8 25.69 -43.62 -16.03
N SER A 9 25.93 -42.78 -17.03
CA SER A 9 25.52 -41.39 -17.10
C SER A 9 24.03 -41.29 -17.48
N ALA A 10 23.15 -41.12 -16.50
CA ALA A 10 21.79 -40.57 -16.73
C ALA A 10 21.08 -40.35 -15.37
N CYS A 11 21.48 -39.34 -14.63
CA CYS A 11 20.62 -38.67 -13.67
C CYS A 11 20.71 -37.18 -13.96
N SER A 12 19.87 -36.70 -14.88
CA SER A 12 19.61 -35.28 -15.03
C SER A 12 18.83 -34.83 -13.78
N GLU A 13 19.51 -34.24 -12.86
CA GLU A 13 18.89 -33.49 -11.76
C GLU A 13 18.03 -32.40 -12.37
N ARG A 14 16.74 -32.61 -12.36
CA ARG A 14 15.76 -31.54 -12.56
C ARG A 14 15.85 -30.61 -11.35
N HIS A 15 16.57 -29.51 -11.51
CA HIS A 15 16.40 -28.37 -10.65
C HIS A 15 14.92 -28.00 -10.62
N PRO A 16 14.31 -27.80 -9.43
CA PRO A 16 12.98 -27.27 -9.35
C PRO A 16 13.04 -25.88 -10.00
N SER A 17 12.30 -25.72 -11.07
CA SER A 17 12.09 -24.43 -11.73
C SER A 17 11.68 -23.44 -10.66
N GLU A 18 12.54 -22.45 -10.40
CA GLU A 18 12.17 -21.23 -9.69
C GLU A 18 10.91 -20.72 -10.35
N SER A 19 9.78 -20.87 -9.67
CA SER A 19 8.57 -20.11 -9.95
C SER A 19 8.93 -18.67 -9.69
N GLY A 20 9.52 -18.03 -10.71
CA GLY A 20 9.79 -16.61 -10.71
C GLY A 20 8.50 -15.89 -10.37
N ASP A 21 8.47 -15.26 -9.21
CA ASP A 21 7.48 -14.27 -8.83
C ASP A 21 7.52 -13.15 -9.88
N ASN A 22 6.86 -13.41 -10.97
CA ASN A 22 6.63 -12.49 -12.06
C ASN A 22 5.69 -11.40 -11.55
N VAL A 23 6.22 -10.37 -10.86
CA VAL A 23 5.57 -9.06 -10.74
C VAL A 23 5.68 -8.42 -12.12
N SER A 24 5.29 -9.24 -13.08
CA SER A 24 5.11 -8.98 -14.49
C SER A 24 4.22 -7.75 -14.62
N THR A 25 4.51 -6.93 -15.55
CA THR A 25 3.68 -6.18 -16.50
C THR A 25 2.17 -6.46 -16.49
N LYS A 26 1.64 -7.15 -15.47
CA LYS A 26 0.23 -7.48 -15.29
C LYS A 26 -0.56 -6.20 -15.14
N HIS A 27 -1.38 -5.93 -16.14
CA HIS A 27 -2.53 -5.05 -15.96
C HIS A 27 -3.29 -5.49 -14.71
N TRP A 28 -3.67 -4.54 -13.86
CA TRP A 28 -4.53 -4.85 -12.73
C TRP A 28 -5.84 -5.43 -13.25
N GLN A 29 -6.16 -6.63 -12.80
CA GLN A 29 -7.39 -7.34 -13.18
C GLN A 29 -8.56 -6.99 -12.27
N THR A 30 -8.28 -6.77 -10.99
CA THR A 30 -9.29 -6.45 -9.99
C THR A 30 -8.82 -5.31 -9.10
N ILE A 31 -9.60 -4.23 -9.08
CA ILE A 31 -9.39 -3.07 -8.21
C ILE A 31 -10.53 -3.04 -7.18
N MET A 32 -10.20 -3.11 -5.91
CA MET A 32 -11.16 -2.92 -4.83
C MET A 32 -11.07 -1.49 -4.31
N VAL A 33 -12.22 -0.85 -4.14
CA VAL A 33 -12.31 0.55 -3.66
C VAL A 33 -13.07 0.57 -2.34
N VAL A 34 -12.48 1.12 -1.31
CA VAL A 34 -13.15 1.39 -0.05
C VAL A 34 -13.96 2.68 -0.18
N VAL A 35 -15.27 2.57 -0.04
CA VAL A 35 -16.20 3.71 -0.02
C VAL A 35 -16.64 3.92 1.41
N THR A 36 -16.01 4.85 2.12
CA THR A 36 -16.29 5.10 3.54
C THR A 36 -17.68 5.71 3.72
N ASN A 37 -18.02 6.72 2.93
CA ASN A 37 -19.35 7.34 2.94
C ASN A 37 -20.03 7.22 1.57
N PRO A 38 -20.94 6.23 1.36
CA PRO A 38 -21.59 6.03 0.07
C PRO A 38 -22.61 7.12 -0.28
N PHE A 39 -22.99 7.98 0.66
CA PHE A 39 -23.94 9.09 0.46
C PHE A 39 -23.22 10.42 0.19
N GLY A 40 -21.90 10.47 0.32
CA GLY A 40 -21.10 11.65 0.04
C GLY A 40 -21.12 12.02 -1.44
N ARG A 41 -21.09 13.33 -1.72
CA ARG A 41 -21.03 13.84 -3.10
C ARG A 41 -19.69 13.52 -3.76
N GLU A 42 -18.62 13.71 -3.04
CA GLU A 42 -17.25 13.43 -3.51
C GLU A 42 -16.91 11.96 -3.25
N GLN A 43 -16.30 11.33 -4.25
CA GLN A 43 -15.89 9.92 -4.23
C GLN A 43 -14.52 9.84 -4.92
N LEU A 44 -13.51 10.40 -4.26
CA LEU A 44 -12.18 10.59 -4.88
C LEU A 44 -11.53 9.25 -5.24
N ALA A 45 -11.53 8.30 -4.31
CA ALA A 45 -10.96 6.97 -4.54
C ALA A 45 -11.69 6.24 -5.69
N ALA A 46 -13.03 6.27 -5.71
CA ALA A 46 -13.80 5.63 -6.75
C ALA A 46 -13.61 6.33 -8.12
N GLY A 47 -13.48 7.67 -8.14
CA GLY A 47 -13.22 8.43 -9.35
C GLY A 47 -11.87 8.09 -9.98
N LYS A 48 -10.80 8.03 -9.18
CA LYS A 48 -9.45 7.64 -9.64
C LYS A 48 -9.40 6.17 -10.05
N ALA A 49 -10.01 5.28 -9.29
CA ALA A 49 -10.13 3.87 -9.66
C ALA A 49 -10.88 3.68 -10.98
N ALA A 50 -11.93 4.48 -11.23
CA ALA A 50 -12.65 4.47 -12.49
C ALA A 50 -11.76 4.87 -13.68
N ALA A 51 -10.93 5.91 -13.50
CA ALA A 51 -9.99 6.34 -14.56
C ALA A 51 -8.98 5.25 -14.91
N VAL A 52 -8.44 4.57 -13.89
CA VAL A 52 -7.50 3.45 -14.07
C VAL A 52 -8.22 2.24 -14.69
N ALA A 53 -9.36 1.84 -14.14
CA ALA A 53 -10.09 0.65 -14.59
C ALA A 53 -10.51 0.74 -16.07
N ARG A 54 -10.92 1.94 -16.54
CA ARG A 54 -11.24 2.16 -17.96
C ARG A 54 -10.03 1.95 -18.89
N ARG A 55 -8.81 2.25 -18.41
CA ARG A 55 -7.58 2.11 -19.23
C ARG A 55 -7.04 0.69 -19.24
N CYS A 56 -7.17 -0.04 -18.12
CA CYS A 56 -6.63 -1.39 -18.00
C CYS A 56 -7.69 -2.50 -18.13
N GLY A 57 -8.98 -2.16 -18.28
CA GLY A 57 -10.05 -3.15 -18.36
C GLY A 57 -10.32 -3.89 -17.04
N ALA A 58 -9.84 -3.36 -15.91
CA ALA A 58 -9.98 -4.02 -14.62
C ALA A 58 -11.43 -4.10 -14.14
N ARG A 59 -11.79 -5.20 -13.50
CA ARG A 59 -13.01 -5.32 -12.70
C ARG A 59 -12.88 -4.43 -11.46
N VAL A 60 -13.96 -3.73 -11.11
CA VAL A 60 -14.01 -2.90 -9.91
C VAL A 60 -14.93 -3.53 -8.88
N VAL A 61 -14.51 -3.51 -7.61
CA VAL A 61 -15.32 -3.90 -6.46
C VAL A 61 -15.46 -2.68 -5.55
N LEU A 62 -16.64 -2.09 -5.48
CA LEU A 62 -16.96 -1.05 -4.52
C LEU A 62 -17.35 -1.70 -3.19
N PHE A 63 -16.60 -1.41 -2.14
CA PHE A 63 -16.82 -1.99 -0.82
C PHE A 63 -17.15 -0.92 0.21
N ASN A 64 -18.23 -1.16 0.97
CA ASN A 64 -18.58 -0.36 2.14
C ASN A 64 -18.84 -1.28 3.33
N ALA A 65 -18.14 -1.03 4.43
CA ALA A 65 -18.43 -1.60 5.73
C ALA A 65 -19.06 -0.53 6.64
N PHE A 66 -20.00 -0.94 7.49
CA PHE A 66 -20.64 -0.05 8.43
C PHE A 66 -21.03 -0.79 9.71
N MET A 67 -21.22 -0.03 10.78
CA MET A 67 -21.75 -0.50 12.04
C MET A 67 -22.96 0.35 12.45
N ILE A 68 -23.98 -0.28 12.97
CA ILE A 68 -25.09 0.39 13.67
C ILE A 68 -24.88 0.08 15.15
N PRO A 69 -24.73 1.10 16.02
CA PRO A 69 -24.64 0.89 17.47
C PRO A 69 -25.89 0.21 18.02
N GLN A 70 -25.74 -0.76 18.91
CA GLN A 70 -26.81 -1.57 19.47
C GLN A 70 -27.96 -0.74 20.11
N PRO A 71 -27.67 0.34 20.89
CA PRO A 71 -28.73 1.16 21.49
C PRO A 71 -29.69 1.81 20.47
N VAL A 72 -29.21 2.08 19.25
CA VAL A 72 -30.05 2.64 18.17
C VAL A 72 -30.98 1.58 17.57
N ALA A 73 -30.52 0.34 17.56
CA ALA A 73 -31.29 -0.79 17.05
C ALA A 73 -32.41 -1.20 18.02
N ASP A 74 -32.20 -1.04 19.32
CA ASP A 74 -33.17 -1.41 20.36
C ASP A 74 -34.31 -0.38 20.50
N VAL A 75 -34.07 0.89 20.11
CA VAL A 75 -35.09 1.98 20.13
C VAL A 75 -35.96 1.96 18.88
N ALA A 76 -35.52 1.40 17.77
CA ALA A 76 -36.27 1.32 16.56
C ALA A 76 -37.30 0.16 16.64
N MET A 77 -38.57 0.46 16.54
CA MET A 77 -39.70 -0.48 16.55
C MET A 77 -39.63 -1.46 15.37
N GLY A 78 -38.76 -2.45 15.44
CA GLY A 78 -38.62 -3.48 14.41
C GLY A 78 -37.54 -4.49 14.80
N SER A 79 -37.48 -5.63 14.11
CA SER A 79 -36.43 -6.58 14.35
C SER A 79 -35.05 -5.97 13.95
N HIS A 80 -34.07 -6.12 14.78
CA HIS A 80 -32.66 -5.68 14.53
C HIS A 80 -32.19 -6.08 13.13
N ASP A 81 -32.52 -7.29 12.70
CA ASP A 81 -32.16 -7.80 11.38
C ASP A 81 -32.82 -7.04 10.23
N ALA A 82 -34.08 -6.62 10.40
CA ALA A 82 -34.79 -5.83 9.36
C ALA A 82 -34.10 -4.47 9.14
N ILE A 83 -33.67 -3.81 10.21
CA ILE A 83 -32.95 -2.53 10.16
C ILE A 83 -31.61 -2.69 9.45
N ILE A 84 -30.86 -3.71 9.82
CA ILE A 84 -29.57 -4.02 9.17
C ILE A 84 -29.78 -4.30 7.68
N GLN A 85 -30.75 -5.13 7.31
CA GLN A 85 -31.05 -5.45 5.92
C GLN A 85 -31.50 -4.22 5.13
N ALA A 86 -32.31 -3.34 5.73
CA ALA A 86 -32.69 -2.07 5.13
C ALA A 86 -31.47 -1.17 4.87
N ALA A 87 -30.58 -1.03 5.85
CA ALA A 87 -29.35 -0.26 5.73
C ALA A 87 -28.41 -0.84 4.66
N ILE A 88 -28.28 -2.16 4.56
CA ILE A 88 -27.51 -2.84 3.51
C ILE A 88 -28.10 -2.52 2.13
N ARG A 89 -29.43 -2.63 1.95
CA ARG A 89 -30.09 -2.31 0.68
C ARG A 89 -29.86 -0.87 0.27
N GLN A 90 -30.04 0.08 1.19
CA GLN A 90 -29.86 1.51 0.94
C GLN A 90 -28.41 1.83 0.52
N ARG A 91 -27.42 1.31 1.26
CA ARG A 91 -25.99 1.52 0.95
C ARG A 91 -25.59 0.87 -0.37
N ARG A 92 -26.12 -0.32 -0.67
CA ARG A 92 -25.87 -0.99 -1.94
C ARG A 92 -26.48 -0.21 -3.12
N ALA A 93 -27.64 0.38 -2.95
CA ALA A 93 -28.24 1.28 -3.94
C ALA A 93 -27.35 2.52 -4.17
N ALA A 94 -26.83 3.12 -3.09
CA ALA A 94 -25.90 4.24 -3.17
C ALA A 94 -24.59 3.87 -3.89
N LEU A 95 -24.00 2.69 -3.62
CA LEU A 95 -22.82 2.22 -4.38
C LEU A 95 -23.11 2.02 -5.86
N ARG A 96 -24.29 1.49 -6.22
CA ARG A 96 -24.72 1.38 -7.62
C ARG A 96 -24.88 2.74 -8.28
N ALA A 97 -25.40 3.74 -7.57
CA ALA A 97 -25.51 5.11 -8.06
C ALA A 97 -24.11 5.73 -8.30
N ILE A 98 -23.14 5.48 -7.40
CA ILE A 98 -21.74 5.88 -7.60
C ILE A 98 -21.17 5.21 -8.86
N ALA A 99 -21.35 3.90 -9.01
CA ALA A 99 -20.87 3.15 -10.17
C ALA A 99 -21.42 3.70 -11.49
N ALA A 100 -22.72 4.01 -11.54
CA ALA A 100 -23.38 4.59 -12.70
C ALA A 100 -22.87 6.01 -12.99
N ARG A 101 -22.80 6.89 -11.98
CA ARG A 101 -22.31 8.27 -12.11
C ARG A 101 -20.88 8.33 -12.61
N LEU A 102 -20.00 7.47 -12.11
CA LEU A 102 -18.59 7.41 -12.48
C LEU A 102 -18.33 6.57 -13.74
N ARG A 103 -19.37 6.01 -14.36
CA ARG A 103 -19.28 5.13 -15.54
C ARG A 103 -18.27 4.01 -15.32
N LEU A 104 -18.38 3.34 -14.17
CA LEU A 104 -17.54 2.17 -13.88
C LEU A 104 -17.86 1.01 -14.85
N PRO A 105 -16.94 0.05 -15.02
CA PRO A 105 -17.18 -1.13 -15.87
C PRO A 105 -18.49 -1.85 -15.49
N ARG A 106 -19.16 -2.43 -16.48
CA ARG A 106 -20.46 -3.13 -16.26
C ARG A 106 -20.38 -4.29 -15.26
N ASN A 107 -19.20 -4.90 -15.14
CA ASN A 107 -18.90 -5.97 -14.18
C ASN A 107 -18.49 -5.46 -12.78
N THR A 108 -18.82 -4.19 -12.47
CA THR A 108 -18.57 -3.62 -11.13
C THR A 108 -19.45 -4.31 -10.09
N GLU A 109 -18.83 -4.83 -9.06
CA GLU A 109 -19.48 -5.43 -7.92
C GLU A 109 -19.68 -4.41 -6.79
N CYS A 110 -20.86 -4.39 -6.15
CA CYS A 110 -21.17 -3.52 -5.01
C CYS A 110 -21.38 -4.37 -3.75
N VAL A 111 -20.39 -4.39 -2.88
CA VAL A 111 -20.38 -5.20 -1.65
C VAL A 111 -20.60 -4.30 -0.45
N VAL A 112 -21.60 -4.62 0.36
CA VAL A 112 -21.88 -3.93 1.63
C VAL A 112 -21.87 -4.95 2.74
N ARG A 113 -21.16 -4.64 3.83
CA ARG A 113 -21.08 -5.48 5.02
C ARG A 113 -21.45 -4.69 6.28
N TRP A 114 -22.33 -5.24 7.07
CA TRP A 114 -22.47 -4.85 8.46
C TRP A 114 -21.42 -5.61 9.26
N ASP A 115 -20.34 -4.93 9.65
CA ASP A 115 -19.18 -5.57 10.27
C ASP A 115 -18.35 -4.55 11.07
N HIS A 116 -17.67 -5.02 12.11
CA HIS A 116 -16.84 -4.21 12.99
C HIS A 116 -15.68 -5.06 13.56
N PRO A 117 -14.48 -4.49 13.71
CA PRO A 117 -14.02 -3.16 13.28
C PRO A 117 -13.96 -3.03 11.74
N ILE A 118 -14.17 -1.80 11.24
CA ILE A 118 -14.27 -1.54 9.79
C ILE A 118 -13.00 -1.90 9.03
N ASP A 119 -11.84 -1.60 9.61
CA ASP A 119 -10.52 -1.93 9.04
C ASP A 119 -10.31 -3.45 8.88
N GLU A 120 -10.72 -4.23 9.87
CA GLU A 120 -10.69 -5.68 9.76
C GLU A 120 -11.68 -6.20 8.71
N ALA A 121 -12.88 -5.58 8.61
CA ALA A 121 -13.86 -5.91 7.58
C ALA A 121 -13.29 -5.67 6.16
N ILE A 122 -12.54 -4.57 5.97
CA ILE A 122 -11.84 -4.29 4.71
C ILE A 122 -10.82 -5.39 4.41
N VAL A 123 -9.96 -5.75 5.37
CA VAL A 123 -8.93 -6.79 5.19
C VAL A 123 -9.57 -8.17 4.91
N ARG A 124 -10.67 -8.51 5.59
CA ARG A 124 -11.42 -9.74 5.30
C ARG A 124 -11.95 -9.75 3.87
N GLN A 125 -12.55 -8.63 3.42
CA GLN A 125 -13.05 -8.52 2.06
C GLN A 125 -11.90 -8.59 1.03
N VAL A 126 -10.75 -7.97 1.27
CA VAL A 126 -9.56 -8.09 0.41
C VAL A 126 -9.13 -9.54 0.26
N ARG A 127 -9.12 -10.32 1.33
CA ARG A 127 -8.77 -11.75 1.27
C ARG A 127 -9.76 -12.58 0.46
N MET A 128 -11.04 -12.24 0.52
CA MET A 128 -12.09 -12.90 -0.27
C MET A 128 -12.01 -12.51 -1.75
N THR A 129 -11.86 -11.21 -2.02
CA THR A 129 -11.84 -10.65 -3.38
C THR A 129 -10.51 -10.89 -4.10
N LYS A 130 -9.39 -10.95 -3.34
CA LYS A 130 -8.01 -11.05 -3.82
C LYS A 130 -7.69 -10.00 -4.90
N PRO A 131 -7.94 -8.70 -4.63
CA PRO A 131 -7.68 -7.66 -5.61
C PRO A 131 -6.17 -7.47 -5.80
N ASP A 132 -5.78 -6.99 -6.98
CA ASP A 132 -4.40 -6.58 -7.25
C ASP A 132 -4.08 -5.24 -6.58
N LEU A 133 -5.11 -4.39 -6.43
CA LEU A 133 -5.00 -3.05 -5.87
C LEU A 133 -6.19 -2.74 -4.96
N LEU A 134 -5.90 -2.26 -3.75
CA LEU A 134 -6.88 -1.62 -2.87
C LEU A 134 -6.73 -0.11 -2.95
N VAL A 135 -7.82 0.60 -3.26
CA VAL A 135 -7.87 2.06 -3.29
C VAL A 135 -8.73 2.55 -2.13
N SER A 136 -8.20 3.46 -1.33
CA SER A 136 -8.88 4.04 -0.18
C SER A 136 -8.63 5.55 -0.11
N GLU A 137 -9.62 6.32 0.32
CA GLU A 137 -9.40 7.71 0.68
C GLU A 137 -8.65 7.77 2.01
N SER A 138 -7.61 8.59 2.07
CA SER A 138 -6.86 8.88 3.28
C SER A 138 -6.94 10.37 3.57
N HIS A 139 -7.52 10.74 4.70
CA HIS A 139 -7.66 12.13 5.09
C HIS A 139 -6.51 12.56 6.00
N ARG A 140 -6.00 13.78 5.75
CA ARG A 140 -5.10 14.43 6.72
C ARG A 140 -5.92 14.78 7.96
N HIS A 141 -5.64 14.13 9.04
CA HIS A 141 -6.24 14.50 10.31
C HIS A 141 -5.49 15.69 10.91
N GLY A 142 -6.21 16.75 11.26
CA GLY A 142 -5.65 17.89 11.97
C GLY A 142 -4.91 17.42 13.23
N ARG A 143 -3.93 18.22 13.72
CA ARG A 143 -3.03 17.84 14.83
C ARG A 143 -3.73 17.26 16.07
N LEU A 144 -5.00 17.61 16.32
CA LEU A 144 -5.82 17.10 17.42
C LEU A 144 -6.55 15.78 17.12
N ALA A 145 -6.80 15.44 15.84
CA ALA A 145 -7.47 14.21 15.45
C ALA A 145 -6.50 13.02 15.21
N ARG A 146 -5.19 13.26 15.34
CA ARG A 146 -4.14 12.24 15.13
C ARG A 146 -4.29 10.99 16.00
N LEU A 147 -4.91 11.10 17.15
CA LEU A 147 -5.02 10.01 18.12
C LEU A 147 -6.16 9.02 17.83
N VAL A 148 -7.14 9.34 16.99
CA VAL A 148 -8.37 8.53 16.88
C VAL A 148 -8.56 7.90 15.49
N LEU A 149 -8.08 8.48 14.40
CA LEU A 149 -8.39 8.06 13.04
C LEU A 149 -7.20 7.51 12.24
N ALA A 150 -5.98 7.63 12.75
CA ALA A 150 -4.76 7.09 12.15
C ALA A 150 -4.73 5.54 12.11
N ASN A 151 -5.66 4.85 12.76
CA ASN A 151 -5.61 3.40 12.90
C ASN A 151 -5.97 2.63 11.63
N THR A 152 -6.93 3.11 10.81
CA THR A 152 -7.39 2.33 9.65
C THR A 152 -6.32 2.25 8.55
N ASP A 153 -5.70 3.38 8.17
CA ASP A 153 -4.66 3.40 7.13
C ASP A 153 -3.46 2.53 7.54
N TRP A 154 -3.04 2.63 8.81
CA TRP A 154 -1.94 1.84 9.36
C TRP A 154 -2.27 0.35 9.41
N LEU A 155 -3.48 0.00 9.77
CA LEU A 155 -3.94 -1.38 9.78
C LEU A 155 -3.99 -1.95 8.36
N LEU A 156 -4.43 -1.17 7.37
CA LEU A 156 -4.40 -1.57 5.97
C LEU A 156 -2.95 -1.75 5.48
N ILE A 157 -2.04 -0.82 5.80
CA ILE A 157 -0.62 -0.97 5.46
C ILE A 157 -0.05 -2.24 6.07
N ARG A 158 -0.38 -2.58 7.29
CA ARG A 158 0.15 -3.74 8.01
C ARG A 158 -0.47 -5.07 7.57
N ASP A 159 -1.79 -5.10 7.35
CA ASP A 159 -2.54 -6.35 7.28
C ASP A 159 -3.12 -6.64 5.88
N CYS A 160 -3.08 -5.67 4.95
CA CYS A 160 -3.55 -5.88 3.59
C CYS A 160 -2.48 -6.55 2.71
N PRO A 161 -2.79 -7.69 2.04
CA PRO A 161 -1.80 -8.44 1.27
C PRO A 161 -1.48 -7.88 -0.11
N CYS A 162 -2.33 -7.00 -0.66
CA CYS A 162 -2.14 -6.40 -1.98
C CYS A 162 -1.50 -5.01 -1.90
N ALA A 163 -1.20 -4.41 -3.06
CA ALA A 163 -0.80 -3.02 -3.16
C ALA A 163 -1.92 -2.09 -2.66
N LEU A 164 -1.54 -0.94 -2.10
CA LEU A 164 -2.47 0.04 -1.56
C LEU A 164 -2.26 1.38 -2.26
N TRP A 165 -3.35 2.03 -2.65
CA TRP A 165 -3.34 3.40 -3.13
C TRP A 165 -4.20 4.27 -2.21
N PHE A 166 -3.55 5.09 -1.41
CA PHE A 166 -4.18 6.10 -0.58
C PHE A 166 -4.37 7.39 -1.38
N VAL A 167 -5.61 7.69 -1.67
CA VAL A 167 -6.02 8.88 -2.42
C VAL A 167 -6.19 10.05 -1.47
N ARG A 168 -5.53 11.16 -1.77
CA ARG A 168 -5.54 12.41 -0.98
C ARG A 168 -5.88 13.62 -1.82
N SER A 169 -5.36 13.67 -3.05
CA SER A 169 -5.60 14.78 -3.97
C SER A 169 -6.91 14.59 -4.74
N LYS A 170 -7.53 15.70 -5.10
CA LYS A 170 -8.79 15.66 -5.88
C LYS A 170 -8.55 15.30 -7.34
N THR A 171 -7.43 15.69 -7.89
CA THR A 171 -7.12 15.55 -9.31
C THR A 171 -6.19 14.37 -9.57
N LEU A 172 -6.36 13.73 -10.71
CA LEU A 172 -5.39 12.82 -11.30
C LEU A 172 -5.15 13.33 -12.73
N PRO A 173 -3.98 13.93 -13.01
CA PRO A 173 -3.67 14.43 -14.34
C PRO A 173 -3.68 13.32 -15.38
N SER A 174 -3.79 13.71 -16.66
CA SER A 174 -3.71 12.76 -17.78
C SER A 174 -2.32 12.10 -17.91
N SER A 175 -1.29 12.78 -17.41
CA SER A 175 0.09 12.30 -17.35
C SER A 175 0.66 12.55 -15.93
N PRO A 176 0.31 11.71 -14.95
CA PRO A 176 0.74 11.91 -13.57
C PRO A 176 2.24 11.70 -13.40
N ARG A 177 2.84 12.49 -12.50
CA ARG A 177 4.24 12.33 -12.09
C ARG A 177 4.30 11.45 -10.85
N LEU A 178 5.01 10.32 -10.97
CA LEU A 178 5.26 9.39 -9.88
C LEU A 178 6.67 9.62 -9.33
N LEU A 179 6.79 9.78 -8.02
CA LEU A 179 8.06 9.82 -7.31
C LEU A 179 8.28 8.48 -6.60
N VAL A 180 9.31 7.74 -6.98
CA VAL A 180 9.62 6.43 -6.39
C VAL A 180 10.74 6.57 -5.36
N ALA A 181 10.44 6.24 -4.11
CA ALA A 181 11.40 6.25 -3.02
C ALA A 181 12.13 4.92 -2.92
N VAL A 182 13.43 4.90 -3.23
CA VAL A 182 14.29 3.70 -3.23
C VAL A 182 15.35 3.76 -2.14
N ASP A 183 15.90 2.60 -1.77
CA ASP A 183 17.03 2.48 -0.84
C ASP A 183 17.98 1.36 -1.31
N PRO A 184 18.80 1.60 -2.35
CA PRO A 184 19.62 0.57 -2.96
C PRO A 184 20.73 0.06 -2.03
N ARG A 185 21.09 0.80 -1.00
CA ARG A 185 22.06 0.38 0.01
C ARG A 185 21.46 -0.44 1.15
N HIS A 186 20.14 -0.56 1.18
CA HIS A 186 19.41 -1.28 2.23
C HIS A 186 19.73 -0.81 3.66
N ALA A 187 20.09 0.47 3.81
CA ALA A 187 20.46 1.08 5.08
C ALA A 187 19.39 0.89 6.18
N HIS A 188 18.13 0.77 5.78
CA HIS A 188 16.98 0.61 6.68
C HIS A 188 16.41 -0.81 6.68
N ALA A 189 17.25 -1.84 6.50
CA ALA A 189 16.83 -3.24 6.59
C ALA A 189 15.61 -3.60 5.70
N LYS A 190 15.56 -3.12 4.47
CA LYS A 190 14.52 -3.46 3.49
C LYS A 190 14.62 -4.92 3.02
N PRO A 191 13.51 -5.57 2.67
CA PRO A 191 13.51 -6.86 2.00
C PRO A 191 14.28 -6.78 0.68
N ALA A 192 15.02 -7.84 0.36
CA ALA A 192 15.74 -7.94 -0.91
C ALA A 192 14.75 -7.73 -2.09
N ARG A 193 15.22 -7.06 -3.14
CA ARG A 193 14.45 -6.77 -4.38
C ARG A 193 13.20 -5.87 -4.18
N LEU A 194 13.02 -5.21 -3.04
CA LEU A 194 11.88 -4.32 -2.86
C LEU A 194 11.94 -3.12 -3.81
N ASP A 195 13.14 -2.55 -4.05
CA ASP A 195 13.31 -1.41 -4.95
C ASP A 195 12.97 -1.76 -6.40
N ASP A 196 13.34 -2.96 -6.88
CA ASP A 196 12.90 -3.46 -8.19
C ASP A 196 11.37 -3.56 -8.27
N ARG A 197 10.72 -4.05 -7.21
CA ARG A 197 9.26 -4.15 -7.16
C ARG A 197 8.57 -2.78 -7.13
N LEU A 198 9.15 -1.81 -6.43
CA LEU A 198 8.66 -0.43 -6.41
C LEU A 198 8.68 0.17 -7.82
N LEU A 199 9.79 0.03 -8.52
CA LEU A 199 9.95 0.53 -9.89
C LEU A 199 9.06 -0.21 -10.88
N GLN A 200 8.93 -1.53 -10.79
CA GLN A 200 8.01 -2.32 -11.61
C GLN A 200 6.55 -1.89 -11.40
N ALA A 201 6.15 -1.67 -10.15
CA ALA A 201 4.80 -1.21 -9.83
C ALA A 201 4.55 0.22 -10.33
N ALA A 202 5.54 1.11 -10.19
CA ALA A 202 5.47 2.47 -10.72
C ALA A 202 5.39 2.48 -12.25
N GLN A 203 6.16 1.62 -12.93
CA GLN A 203 6.08 1.47 -14.38
C GLN A 203 4.71 0.96 -14.84
N ALA A 204 4.15 -0.03 -14.14
CA ALA A 204 2.80 -0.53 -14.45
C ALA A 204 1.77 0.58 -14.28
N PHE A 205 1.85 1.35 -13.20
CA PHE A 205 0.99 2.51 -12.94
C PHE A 205 1.17 3.59 -14.01
N ALA A 206 2.41 3.99 -14.30
CA ALA A 206 2.74 5.01 -15.29
C ALA A 206 2.26 4.65 -16.69
N ARG A 207 2.49 3.41 -17.14
CA ARG A 207 2.02 2.93 -18.45
C ARG A 207 0.51 3.03 -18.61
N GLN A 208 -0.24 2.68 -17.56
CA GLN A 208 -1.70 2.73 -17.58
C GLN A 208 -2.24 4.16 -17.62
N LEU A 209 -1.52 5.11 -17.06
CA LEU A 209 -1.96 6.50 -16.95
C LEU A 209 -1.21 7.47 -17.88
N GLY A 210 -0.24 7.00 -18.67
CA GLY A 210 0.63 7.88 -19.45
C GLY A 210 1.54 8.73 -18.59
N GLY A 211 1.90 8.23 -17.38
CA GLY A 211 2.66 8.98 -16.39
C GLY A 211 4.17 8.98 -16.61
N ARG A 212 4.87 9.82 -15.84
CA ARG A 212 6.34 9.92 -15.79
C ARG A 212 6.83 9.46 -14.43
N ILE A 213 8.04 8.90 -14.38
CA ILE A 213 8.65 8.39 -13.15
C ILE A 213 9.91 9.19 -12.85
N ALA A 214 10.02 9.65 -11.61
CA ALA A 214 11.26 10.13 -11.01
C ALA A 214 11.64 9.24 -9.83
N VAL A 215 12.94 9.07 -9.59
CA VAL A 215 13.47 8.21 -8.52
C VAL A 215 14.21 9.07 -7.50
N VAL A 216 14.00 8.80 -6.22
CA VAL A 216 14.71 9.48 -5.14
C VAL A 216 15.22 8.50 -4.10
N HIS A 217 16.46 8.74 -3.65
CA HIS A 217 17.02 8.13 -2.46
C HIS A 217 17.37 9.23 -1.45
N ALA A 218 16.90 9.08 -0.21
CA ALA A 218 17.25 9.93 0.91
C ALA A 218 18.34 9.25 1.75
N TYR A 219 19.39 9.97 2.13
CA TYR A 219 20.43 9.48 3.01
C TYR A 219 20.72 10.46 4.13
N GLU A 220 20.97 9.95 5.33
CA GLU A 220 21.41 10.75 6.46
C GLU A 220 22.93 10.75 6.57
N ARG A 221 23.50 11.90 6.95
CA ARG A 221 24.93 11.94 7.28
C ARG A 221 25.19 11.11 8.53
N PHE A 222 26.31 10.41 8.51
CA PHE A 222 26.75 9.60 9.64
C PHE A 222 26.82 10.40 10.96
N GLU A 223 27.15 11.68 10.87
CA GLU A 223 27.24 12.62 12.00
C GLU A 223 25.89 12.83 12.71
N ASN A 224 24.77 12.63 12.01
CA ASN A 224 23.41 12.77 12.56
C ASN A 224 22.89 11.47 13.19
N VAL A 225 23.54 10.33 12.90
CA VAL A 225 23.07 8.99 13.32
C VAL A 225 23.62 8.61 14.69
N VAL A 226 24.71 9.25 15.17
CA VAL A 226 25.34 8.95 16.46
C VAL A 226 24.98 10.05 17.49
N PRO A 227 23.96 9.85 18.34
CA PRO A 227 23.62 10.82 19.39
C PRO A 227 24.75 10.86 20.44
N GLY A 228 25.27 12.03 20.70
CA GLY A 228 26.08 12.31 21.89
C GLY A 228 27.58 12.46 21.74
N VAL A 229 28.18 12.15 20.59
CA VAL A 229 29.63 12.25 20.43
C VAL A 229 30.11 13.66 20.05
N TRP A 230 29.27 14.48 19.40
CA TRP A 230 29.72 15.81 18.93
C TRP A 230 28.66 16.90 19.19
N ARG A 231 28.68 17.52 20.36
CA ARG A 231 27.90 18.73 20.67
C ARG A 231 28.58 20.04 20.23
N ARG A 232 29.39 20.05 19.20
CA ARG A 232 29.83 21.32 18.62
C ARG A 232 29.15 21.52 17.28
N PRO A 233 28.50 22.68 17.00
CA PRO A 233 28.08 23.03 15.67
C PRO A 233 29.36 23.22 14.87
N LEU A 234 29.79 22.18 14.16
CA LEU A 234 30.85 22.30 13.17
C LEU A 234 30.32 23.30 12.11
N ARG A 235 30.95 24.48 12.04
CA ARG A 235 30.84 25.37 10.85
C ARG A 235 30.76 24.46 9.64
N ARG A 236 29.98 24.85 8.61
CA ARG A 236 29.86 24.18 7.30
C ARG A 236 31.26 23.74 6.83
N GLN A 237 31.72 22.61 7.30
CA GLN A 237 32.92 21.98 6.81
C GLN A 237 32.57 21.33 5.47
N GLN A 238 33.50 21.50 4.51
CA GLN A 238 33.34 20.80 3.23
C GLN A 238 33.25 19.29 3.51
N PRO A 239 32.38 18.56 2.80
CA PRO A 239 32.22 17.12 2.98
C PRO A 239 33.60 16.44 2.82
N SER A 240 33.92 15.54 3.72
CA SER A 240 35.13 14.73 3.61
C SER A 240 35.22 14.01 2.27
N LEU A 241 36.40 13.64 1.82
CA LEU A 241 36.55 12.86 0.59
C LEU A 241 35.74 11.56 0.63
N ALA A 242 35.68 10.91 1.79
CA ALA A 242 34.88 9.71 2.01
C ALA A 242 33.38 10.00 1.83
N ALA A 243 32.86 11.12 2.36
CA ALA A 243 31.46 11.52 2.19
C ALA A 243 31.14 11.81 0.71
N ARG A 244 32.05 12.47 -0.02
CA ARG A 244 31.87 12.73 -1.46
C ARG A 244 31.85 11.42 -2.26
N ARG A 245 32.75 10.49 -1.98
CA ARG A 245 32.73 9.15 -2.60
C ARG A 245 31.45 8.40 -2.29
N PHE A 246 31.01 8.38 -1.05
CA PHE A 246 29.74 7.75 -0.66
C PHE A 246 28.55 8.29 -1.46
N VAL A 247 28.46 9.60 -1.65
CA VAL A 247 27.38 10.22 -2.44
C VAL A 247 27.51 9.85 -3.91
N ALA A 248 28.71 9.88 -4.48
CA ALA A 248 28.94 9.50 -5.88
C ALA A 248 28.58 8.05 -6.15
N ASP A 249 29.05 7.11 -5.32
CA ASP A 249 28.73 5.68 -5.43
C ASP A 249 27.23 5.41 -5.25
N THR A 250 26.59 6.16 -4.33
CA THR A 250 25.14 6.04 -4.10
C THR A 250 24.34 6.58 -5.29
N SER A 251 24.77 7.70 -5.88
CA SER A 251 24.17 8.26 -7.08
C SER A 251 24.26 7.29 -8.25
N GLU A 252 25.41 6.67 -8.44
CA GLU A 252 25.60 5.65 -9.48
C GLU A 252 24.67 4.44 -9.29
N LEU A 253 24.53 3.96 -8.04
CA LEU A 253 23.60 2.86 -7.72
C LEU A 253 22.14 3.22 -8.01
N VAL A 254 21.71 4.43 -7.65
CA VAL A 254 20.33 4.91 -7.90
C VAL A 254 20.10 5.07 -9.39
N THR A 255 21.06 5.62 -10.13
CA THR A 255 20.97 5.80 -11.57
C THR A 255 20.91 4.46 -12.28
N LYS A 256 21.81 3.52 -11.99
CA LYS A 256 21.80 2.16 -12.57
C LYS A 256 20.47 1.44 -12.29
N LEU A 257 19.94 1.61 -11.08
CA LEU A 257 18.64 1.04 -10.72
C LEU A 257 17.51 1.69 -11.52
N GLY A 258 17.52 3.01 -11.70
CA GLY A 258 16.54 3.73 -12.52
C GLY A 258 16.62 3.31 -13.98
N GLU A 259 17.81 3.31 -14.58
CA GLU A 259 18.05 2.94 -15.98
C GLU A 259 17.62 1.50 -16.27
N LYS A 260 17.89 0.55 -15.37
CA LYS A 260 17.38 -0.84 -15.45
C LYS A 260 15.87 -0.90 -15.63
N HIS A 261 15.16 0.11 -15.12
CA HIS A 261 13.72 0.23 -15.19
C HIS A 261 13.27 1.35 -16.16
N GLY A 262 14.11 1.78 -17.08
CA GLY A 262 13.77 2.74 -18.13
C GLY A 262 13.52 4.17 -17.62
N VAL A 263 14.06 4.52 -16.46
CA VAL A 263 14.06 5.90 -15.94
C VAL A 263 15.40 6.54 -16.29
N SER A 264 15.37 7.72 -16.89
CA SER A 264 16.59 8.43 -17.30
C SER A 264 17.39 8.94 -16.08
N ALA A 265 18.70 9.09 -16.25
CA ALA A 265 19.61 9.49 -15.18
C ALA A 265 19.25 10.85 -14.55
N ASP A 266 18.74 11.80 -15.34
CA ASP A 266 18.30 13.13 -14.91
C ASP A 266 17.04 13.12 -14.03
N GLU A 267 16.23 12.05 -14.10
CA GLU A 267 15.08 11.83 -13.23
C GLU A 267 15.46 11.02 -11.96
N CYS A 268 16.75 10.67 -11.79
CA CYS A 268 17.27 9.97 -10.62
C CYS A 268 17.98 10.96 -9.68
N ALA A 269 17.64 10.95 -8.41
CA ALA A 269 18.17 11.90 -7.45
C ALA A 269 18.57 11.25 -6.11
N VAL A 270 19.71 11.67 -5.59
CA VAL A 270 20.14 11.38 -4.22
C VAL A 270 20.05 12.69 -3.41
N ARG A 271 19.44 12.65 -2.25
CA ARG A 271 19.19 13.82 -1.41
C ARG A 271 19.62 13.54 0.02
N GLU A 272 20.30 14.53 0.60
CA GLU A 272 20.74 14.49 1.99
C GLU A 272 19.61 14.90 2.92
N GLY A 273 19.41 14.16 3.99
CA GLY A 273 18.45 14.38 5.05
C GLY A 273 17.65 13.14 5.42
N ALA A 274 16.90 13.22 6.50
CA ALA A 274 15.98 12.18 6.92
C ALA A 274 14.88 11.98 5.87
N ALA A 275 14.50 10.74 5.60
CA ALA A 275 13.53 10.43 4.56
C ALA A 275 12.17 11.10 4.80
N GLU A 276 11.78 11.27 6.07
CA GLU A 276 10.55 11.96 6.46
C GLU A 276 10.52 13.47 6.13
N ASP A 277 11.67 14.07 5.90
CA ASP A 277 11.78 15.47 5.48
C ASP A 277 12.04 15.56 3.97
N VAL A 278 12.92 14.72 3.46
CA VAL A 278 13.33 14.70 2.05
C VAL A 278 12.20 14.29 1.12
N LEU A 279 11.47 13.21 1.42
CA LEU A 279 10.47 12.68 0.49
C LEU A 279 9.28 13.63 0.29
N PRO A 280 8.69 14.25 1.35
CA PRO A 280 7.65 15.27 1.16
C PRO A 280 8.15 16.50 0.42
N ALA A 281 9.36 16.99 0.76
CA ALA A 281 9.96 18.15 0.09
C ALA A 281 10.24 17.87 -1.40
N GLN A 282 10.73 16.68 -1.72
CA GLN A 282 11.00 16.28 -3.09
C GLN A 282 9.70 16.08 -3.89
N ALA A 283 8.67 15.49 -3.28
CA ALA A 283 7.35 15.35 -3.87
C ALA A 283 6.75 16.72 -4.22
N ALA A 284 6.83 17.70 -3.30
CA ALA A 284 6.39 19.06 -3.53
C ALA A 284 7.20 19.75 -4.64
N ARG A 285 8.55 19.66 -4.61
CA ARG A 285 9.45 20.25 -5.59
C ARG A 285 9.18 19.78 -7.02
N LEU A 286 8.87 18.49 -7.17
CA LEU A 286 8.57 17.88 -8.46
C LEU A 286 7.09 17.98 -8.83
N SER A 287 6.24 18.55 -7.98
CA SER A 287 4.78 18.49 -8.13
C SER A 287 4.34 17.05 -8.41
N ALA A 288 4.84 16.10 -7.62
CA ALA A 288 4.50 14.70 -7.78
C ALA A 288 3.02 14.46 -7.42
N ASP A 289 2.33 13.71 -8.26
CA ASP A 289 0.93 13.34 -8.03
C ASP A 289 0.82 12.11 -7.15
N VAL A 290 1.82 11.23 -7.20
CA VAL A 290 1.86 9.97 -6.44
C VAL A 290 3.26 9.69 -5.91
N LEU A 291 3.40 9.48 -4.60
CA LEU A 291 4.60 8.94 -3.98
C LEU A 291 4.49 7.42 -3.93
N VAL A 292 5.41 6.71 -4.57
CA VAL A 292 5.51 5.24 -4.54
C VAL A 292 6.57 4.83 -3.55
N MET A 293 6.21 4.03 -2.55
CA MET A 293 7.14 3.62 -1.50
C MET A 293 6.80 2.25 -0.89
N GLY A 294 7.77 1.64 -0.23
CA GLY A 294 7.55 0.53 0.71
C GLY A 294 7.24 1.08 2.10
N ALA A 295 6.39 0.41 2.83
CA ALA A 295 6.02 0.87 4.18
C ALA A 295 6.43 -0.10 5.29
N VAL A 296 7.25 -1.09 4.98
CA VAL A 296 7.38 -2.25 5.84
C VAL A 296 8.83 -2.64 6.05
N SER A 297 9.29 -2.83 7.31
CA SER A 297 10.65 -3.19 7.67
C SER A 297 10.92 -4.70 7.66
N ARG A 298 12.23 -5.10 7.66
CA ARG A 298 12.68 -6.51 7.63
C ARG A 298 12.34 -7.34 8.87
N SER A 299 12.00 -6.75 9.99
CA SER A 299 11.61 -7.48 11.21
C SER A 299 10.33 -8.31 11.07
N PHE A 300 9.96 -8.58 9.82
CA PHE A 300 8.79 -9.29 9.34
C PHE A 300 8.71 -10.78 9.63
N LEU A 301 9.83 -11.42 9.94
CA LEU A 301 9.81 -12.87 10.14
C LEU A 301 8.93 -13.31 11.32
N THR A 302 8.62 -12.36 12.22
CA THR A 302 7.77 -12.66 13.39
C THR A 302 6.56 -11.74 13.58
N ARG A 303 6.63 -10.45 13.22
CA ARG A 303 5.50 -9.50 13.31
C ARG A 303 5.63 -8.37 12.29
N PRO A 304 4.59 -8.06 11.47
CA PRO A 304 4.63 -6.90 10.59
C PRO A 304 4.64 -5.61 11.42
N VAL A 305 5.75 -4.90 11.37
CA VAL A 305 5.90 -3.58 11.98
C VAL A 305 5.99 -2.55 10.86
N ILE A 306 5.18 -1.52 10.92
CA ILE A 306 5.31 -0.36 10.05
C ILE A 306 6.56 0.38 10.46
N GLY A 307 7.39 0.77 9.50
CA GLY A 307 8.57 1.58 9.80
C GLY A 307 8.15 2.98 10.23
N ASN A 308 8.70 3.48 11.34
CA ASN A 308 8.46 4.84 11.83
C ASN A 308 8.66 5.90 10.74
N THR A 309 9.64 5.70 9.85
CA THR A 309 9.89 6.57 8.69
C THR A 309 8.71 6.60 7.73
N ALA A 310 8.11 5.43 7.39
CA ALA A 310 6.97 5.37 6.49
C ALA A 310 5.77 6.13 7.08
N GLU A 311 5.53 5.98 8.36
CA GLU A 311 4.49 6.71 9.08
C GLU A 311 4.65 8.21 8.95
N ARG A 312 5.83 8.74 9.28
CA ARG A 312 6.11 10.16 9.23
C ARG A 312 6.06 10.74 7.81
N VAL A 313 6.50 9.97 6.81
CA VAL A 313 6.41 10.38 5.41
C VAL A 313 4.95 10.49 4.97
N ILE A 314 4.17 9.43 5.25
CA ILE A 314 2.74 9.40 4.88
C ILE A 314 1.98 10.54 5.54
N ASP A 315 2.27 10.89 6.79
CA ASP A 315 1.61 11.99 7.48
C ASP A 315 1.92 13.38 6.87
N ARG A 316 3.08 13.55 6.24
CA ARG A 316 3.57 14.84 5.75
C ARG A 316 3.36 15.07 4.26
N VAL A 317 3.29 14.01 3.47
CA VAL A 317 3.15 14.14 2.02
C VAL A 317 1.73 14.58 1.64
N GLU A 318 1.62 15.45 0.63
CA GLU A 318 0.32 16.01 0.19
C GLU A 318 -0.29 15.26 -0.99
N CYS A 319 0.54 14.67 -1.81
CA CYS A 319 0.11 13.86 -2.94
C CYS A 319 -0.43 12.49 -2.50
N ASP A 320 -0.97 11.76 -3.44
CA ASP A 320 -1.37 10.36 -3.22
C ASP A 320 -0.18 9.50 -2.82
N VAL A 321 -0.45 8.40 -2.09
CA VAL A 321 0.60 7.47 -1.68
C VAL A 321 0.28 6.07 -2.20
N PHE A 322 1.22 5.47 -2.91
CA PHE A 322 1.12 4.12 -3.42
C PHE A 322 2.11 3.21 -2.67
N ILE A 323 1.56 2.27 -1.90
CA ILE A 323 2.34 1.36 -1.06
C ILE A 323 2.49 0.02 -1.76
N VAL A 324 3.74 -0.38 -1.99
CA VAL A 324 4.07 -1.70 -2.55
C VAL A 324 4.51 -2.64 -1.44
N LYS A 325 4.01 -3.86 -1.49
CA LYS A 325 4.38 -4.91 -0.53
C LYS A 325 5.59 -5.71 -1.01
N PRO A 326 6.47 -6.15 -0.09
CA PRO A 326 7.57 -7.05 -0.45
C PRO A 326 7.05 -8.40 -0.95
N ALA A 327 7.89 -9.13 -1.67
CA ALA A 327 7.61 -10.51 -2.04
C ALA A 327 7.39 -11.37 -0.78
N GLY A 328 6.45 -12.31 -0.84
CA GLY A 328 6.14 -13.19 0.28
C GLY A 328 5.53 -12.50 1.50
N PHE A 329 5.00 -11.28 1.34
CA PHE A 329 4.32 -10.60 2.43
C PHE A 329 3.16 -11.44 2.98
N LYS A 330 3.28 -11.83 4.25
CA LYS A 330 2.22 -12.56 4.96
C LYS A 330 1.46 -11.59 5.85
N ALA A 331 0.24 -11.26 5.45
CA ALA A 331 -0.67 -10.50 6.29
C ALA A 331 -1.02 -11.28 7.56
N ARG A 332 -1.24 -10.58 8.68
CA ARG A 332 -1.70 -11.22 9.92
C ARG A 332 -2.99 -11.99 9.67
N ASN A 333 -3.11 -13.17 10.28
CA ASN A 333 -4.40 -13.87 10.35
C ASN A 333 -5.33 -13.09 11.30
N THR A 334 -6.11 -12.16 10.76
CA THR A 334 -7.23 -11.58 11.51
C THR A 334 -8.26 -12.69 11.67
N ALA A 335 -8.55 -13.06 12.93
CA ALA A 335 -9.49 -14.10 13.27
C ALA A 335 -10.87 -13.89 12.61
N LEU A 336 -11.62 -14.98 12.44
CA LEU A 336 -12.97 -15.04 11.88
C LEU A 336 -13.90 -13.89 12.37
N PRO A 337 -14.87 -13.49 11.53
CA PRO A 337 -15.77 -12.36 11.80
C PRO A 337 -16.38 -12.42 13.20
N ARG A 338 -16.44 -11.29 13.88
CA ARG A 338 -17.13 -11.16 15.18
C ARG A 338 -18.62 -11.51 15.07
N ALA A 339 -19.23 -11.35 13.88
CA ALA A 339 -20.59 -11.81 13.59
C ALA A 339 -20.77 -13.31 13.86
N GLN A 340 -19.80 -14.15 13.48
CA GLN A 340 -19.83 -15.57 13.82
C GLN A 340 -19.52 -15.86 15.31
N ARG A 341 -18.84 -14.95 16.02
CA ARG A 341 -18.73 -15.05 17.48
C ARG A 341 -20.03 -14.68 18.18
N LEU A 342 -20.77 -13.70 17.65
CA LEU A 342 -22.08 -13.32 18.19
C LEU A 342 -23.13 -14.41 17.92
N GLU A 343 -23.09 -15.07 16.76
CA GLU A 343 -23.93 -16.26 16.52
C GLU A 343 -23.55 -17.42 17.46
N ARG A 344 -22.26 -17.69 17.67
CA ARG A 344 -21.82 -18.70 18.66
C ARG A 344 -22.13 -18.29 20.10
N ALA A 345 -22.11 -17.01 20.44
CA ALA A 345 -22.49 -16.53 21.75
C ALA A 345 -24.03 -16.59 21.99
N ARG A 346 -24.84 -16.47 20.93
CA ARG A 346 -26.31 -16.67 21.00
C ARG A 346 -26.70 -18.14 21.09
N THR A 347 -25.86 -19.04 20.60
CA THR A 347 -26.09 -20.51 20.70
C THR A 347 -25.50 -21.11 21.96
N TRP A 348 -24.80 -20.34 22.79
CA TRP A 348 -24.30 -20.79 24.07
C TRP A 348 -25.47 -20.79 25.09
N GLN A 349 -26.13 -21.92 25.27
CA GLN A 349 -26.98 -22.20 26.42
C GLN A 349 -26.11 -22.71 27.56
N PRO A 350 -26.13 -22.12 28.77
CA PRO A 350 -25.50 -22.72 29.92
C PRO A 350 -26.17 -24.09 30.17
N GLN A 351 -25.39 -25.16 30.17
CA GLN A 351 -25.90 -26.44 30.65
C GLN A 351 -26.26 -26.26 32.12
N ALA A 352 -27.54 -26.36 32.42
CA ALA A 352 -28.03 -26.41 33.79
C ALA A 352 -27.46 -27.69 34.44
N THR A 353 -26.62 -27.48 35.47
CA THR A 353 -26.26 -28.51 36.45
C THR A 353 -27.35 -28.65 37.47
#